data_232ba044e4a018775e26aa6c304c09de
#
_entry.id   232ba044e4a018775e26aa6c304c09de
#
_cell.length_a   1.000
_cell.length_b   1.000
_cell.length_c   1.000
_cell.angle_alpha   90.00
_cell.angle_beta   90.00
_cell.angle_gamma   90.00
#
_symmetry.space_group_name_H-M   'P 1'
#
loop_
_entity.id
_entity.type
_entity.pdbx_description
1 polymer ?
#
loop_
_entity_poly.entity_id
_entity_poly.type
_entity_poly.pdbx_seq_one_letter_code
_entity_poly.pdbx_strand_id
1 'polypeptide(L)'
;MFKNYINEYDLIKNLQELIRIPSIHEESNNPDEPFGKNTVKALEYALNLGKKLGFKTKNIDGYCGYIEFGKGPKLIGIVGHLDVVPEGENWTYPPFEAHIEGNKIYGRGAIDDKGPVIASLYAMKTVMDYCSENNISINKRVRLILGLNEERDWKCIEYYKKHEEIPSIGFSPDADFPCIYAEKGLISPFLIMNYSNYKNKDIVLSDIDCNNNPLNVVPKYCSCIISVRNNIDINDVVYFVRNIINKLSFKIDIEILNNTQIKLISHGVQAHAAHPDLGKNAISPLIIVLDKLFKNYNIVIPLFDLFTQYIGLDYNGNKLKINVPDESGSLTLNVGNFHFKNEELKIGFNLRIPINTTFDFIENGFIGICKNFDGIYCEFTGKKSPLYVSKDSYLVKTLCKIYNEVTSSNAEPIAIGGATYARAFDNFVSFGANLPDQKDMCHQTDEFISIDNLMLSYKIYCKAIYELLME
;
A
#
# COMPACT_ATOMS: atom_id res chain seq x y z
N MET A 1 -33.10 -5.74 -11.08
CA MET A 1 -33.32 -6.91 -10.22
C MET A 1 -33.50 -6.49 -8.76
N PHE A 2 -32.61 -5.74 -8.13
CA PHE A 2 -32.57 -5.48 -6.67
C PHE A 2 -33.14 -4.12 -6.20
N LYS A 3 -33.79 -3.33 -7.06
CA LYS A 3 -34.19 -1.92 -6.76
C LYS A 3 -35.07 -1.73 -5.52
N ASN A 4 -35.84 -2.73 -5.11
CA ASN A 4 -36.81 -2.63 -4.01
C ASN A 4 -36.26 -3.16 -2.67
N TYR A 5 -35.01 -3.66 -2.63
CA TYR A 5 -34.44 -4.31 -1.44
C TYR A 5 -33.51 -3.43 -0.63
N ILE A 6 -33.14 -2.27 -1.17
CA ILE A 6 -32.19 -1.39 -0.49
C ILE A 6 -32.89 -0.46 0.50
N ASN A 7 -32.33 -0.39 1.70
CA ASN A 7 -32.56 0.70 2.62
C ASN A 7 -31.29 1.56 2.68
N GLU A 8 -31.19 2.57 1.82
CA GLU A 8 -30.05 3.47 1.72
C GLU A 8 -29.79 4.21 3.05
N TYR A 9 -30.86 4.63 3.74
CA TYR A 9 -30.73 5.28 5.04
C TYR A 9 -30.03 4.38 6.07
N ASP A 10 -30.46 3.13 6.17
CA ASP A 10 -29.85 2.19 7.13
C ASP A 10 -28.40 1.85 6.77
N LEU A 11 -28.09 1.73 5.48
CA LEU A 11 -26.72 1.51 5.00
C LEU A 11 -25.81 2.66 5.42
N ILE A 12 -26.20 3.92 5.10
CA ILE A 12 -25.43 5.12 5.46
C ILE A 12 -25.30 5.24 6.98
N LYS A 13 -26.37 5.06 7.71
CA LYS A 13 -26.36 5.14 9.17
C LYS A 13 -25.40 4.12 9.80
N ASN A 14 -25.42 2.87 9.34
CA ASN A 14 -24.53 1.84 9.89
C ASN A 14 -23.07 2.06 9.48
N LEU A 15 -22.81 2.64 8.32
CA LEU A 15 -21.46 3.10 7.96
C LEU A 15 -20.99 4.21 8.91
N GLN A 16 -21.81 5.22 9.18
CA GLN A 16 -21.48 6.28 10.12
C GLN A 16 -21.16 5.74 11.53
N GLU A 17 -21.96 4.81 12.03
CA GLU A 17 -21.71 4.19 13.35
C GLU A 17 -20.39 3.40 13.37
N LEU A 18 -20.04 2.72 12.28
CA LEU A 18 -18.78 2.00 12.17
C LEU A 18 -17.57 2.94 12.06
N ILE A 19 -17.68 4.05 11.30
CA ILE A 19 -16.63 5.08 11.22
C ILE A 19 -16.36 5.70 12.60
N ARG A 20 -17.37 5.93 13.42
CA ARG A 20 -17.26 6.50 14.78
C ARG A 20 -16.44 5.64 15.74
N ILE A 21 -16.11 4.42 15.38
CA ILE A 21 -15.21 3.56 16.15
C ILE A 21 -13.77 3.78 15.62
N PRO A 22 -12.86 4.42 16.39
CA PRO A 22 -11.49 4.68 15.96
C PRO A 22 -10.64 3.41 16.06
N SER A 23 -10.84 2.49 15.14
CA SER A 23 -10.22 1.17 15.12
C SER A 23 -8.76 1.20 14.61
N ILE A 24 -7.98 2.13 15.14
CA ILE A 24 -6.53 2.19 14.91
C ILE A 24 -5.88 1.04 15.65
N HIS A 25 -4.90 0.40 15.03
CA HIS A 25 -4.13 -0.66 15.66
C HIS A 25 -3.36 -0.14 16.89
N GLU A 26 -3.48 -0.86 18.00
CA GLU A 26 -2.73 -0.63 19.23
C GLU A 26 -2.05 -1.92 19.67
N GLU A 27 -0.82 -1.82 20.15
CA GLU A 27 -0.15 -2.97 20.78
C GLU A 27 -0.89 -3.36 22.07
N SER A 28 -1.24 -4.61 22.19
CA SER A 28 -2.03 -5.11 23.32
C SER A 28 -1.42 -6.38 23.90
N ASN A 29 -1.43 -6.48 25.22
CA ASN A 29 -1.11 -7.71 25.95
C ASN A 29 -2.37 -8.53 26.30
N ASN A 30 -3.57 -8.03 25.96
CA ASN A 30 -4.81 -8.75 26.14
C ASN A 30 -5.03 -9.74 24.99
N PRO A 31 -5.07 -11.06 25.24
CA PRO A 31 -5.24 -12.05 24.19
C PRO A 31 -6.60 -11.94 23.46
N ASP A 32 -7.61 -11.36 24.10
CA ASP A 32 -8.93 -11.14 23.51
C ASP A 32 -9.00 -9.87 22.66
N GLU A 33 -7.97 -9.02 22.70
CA GLU A 33 -7.87 -7.75 21.98
C GLU A 33 -6.49 -7.62 21.29
N PRO A 34 -6.10 -8.56 20.43
CA PRO A 34 -4.71 -8.69 19.93
C PRO A 34 -4.21 -7.48 19.14
N PHE A 35 -5.12 -6.68 18.58
CA PHE A 35 -4.80 -5.47 17.80
C PHE A 35 -5.36 -4.19 18.44
N GLY A 36 -5.75 -4.28 19.72
CA GLY A 36 -6.30 -3.18 20.50
C GLY A 36 -7.83 -3.26 20.67
N LYS A 37 -8.30 -2.56 21.70
CA LYS A 37 -9.72 -2.59 22.09
C LYS A 37 -10.68 -2.09 21.03
N ASN A 38 -10.29 -1.04 20.29
CA ASN A 38 -11.18 -0.43 19.32
C ASN A 38 -11.33 -1.25 18.03
N THR A 39 -10.33 -2.05 17.65
CA THR A 39 -10.44 -2.97 16.51
C THR A 39 -11.45 -4.08 16.83
N VAL A 40 -11.40 -4.65 18.03
CA VAL A 40 -12.39 -5.65 18.50
C VAL A 40 -13.79 -5.04 18.62
N LYS A 41 -13.91 -3.80 19.10
CA LYS A 41 -15.19 -3.09 19.14
C LYS A 41 -15.80 -2.89 17.76
N ALA A 42 -14.99 -2.59 16.72
CA ALA A 42 -15.44 -2.49 15.34
C ALA A 42 -15.93 -3.85 14.81
N LEU A 43 -15.21 -4.93 15.12
CA LEU A 43 -15.62 -6.29 14.79
C LEU A 43 -16.95 -6.66 15.45
N GLU A 44 -17.08 -6.43 16.74
CA GLU A 44 -18.32 -6.72 17.49
C GLU A 44 -19.51 -5.95 16.92
N TYR A 45 -19.32 -4.68 16.56
CA TYR A 45 -20.35 -3.88 15.91
C TYR A 45 -20.80 -4.53 14.59
N ALA A 46 -19.86 -4.88 13.70
CA ALA A 46 -20.16 -5.50 12.40
C ALA A 46 -20.84 -6.87 12.55
N LEU A 47 -20.35 -7.73 13.47
CA LEU A 47 -20.97 -9.03 13.74
C LEU A 47 -22.37 -8.91 14.31
N ASN A 48 -22.60 -7.96 15.24
CA ASN A 48 -23.92 -7.70 15.79
C ASN A 48 -24.89 -7.15 14.74
N LEU A 49 -24.42 -6.30 13.83
CA LEU A 49 -25.20 -5.84 12.66
C LEU A 49 -25.55 -7.03 11.77
N GLY A 50 -24.58 -7.89 11.41
CA GLY A 50 -24.82 -9.10 10.63
C GLY A 50 -25.86 -10.01 11.29
N LYS A 51 -25.80 -10.22 12.60
CA LYS A 51 -26.78 -11.00 13.34
C LYS A 51 -28.19 -10.38 13.29
N LYS A 52 -28.31 -9.05 13.44
CA LYS A 52 -29.58 -8.32 13.30
C LYS A 52 -30.18 -8.45 11.89
N LEU A 53 -29.33 -8.52 10.86
CA LEU A 53 -29.73 -8.70 9.47
C LEU A 53 -30.08 -10.17 9.13
N GLY A 54 -29.94 -11.10 10.08
CA GLY A 54 -30.34 -12.50 9.93
C GLY A 54 -29.23 -13.46 9.47
N PHE A 55 -27.99 -13.03 9.50
CA PHE A 55 -26.83 -13.85 9.14
C PHE A 55 -26.30 -14.69 10.30
N LYS A 56 -25.55 -15.74 9.98
CA LYS A 56 -24.65 -16.40 10.92
C LYS A 56 -23.41 -15.56 11.08
N THR A 57 -22.93 -15.39 12.31
CA THR A 57 -21.74 -14.62 12.62
C THR A 57 -20.83 -15.38 13.55
N LYS A 58 -19.51 -15.19 13.41
CA LYS A 58 -18.51 -15.76 14.32
C LYS A 58 -17.39 -14.76 14.56
N ASN A 59 -17.06 -14.56 15.83
CA ASN A 59 -15.81 -13.94 16.26
C ASN A 59 -14.76 -15.05 16.40
N ILE A 60 -13.56 -14.82 15.90
CA ILE A 60 -12.43 -15.75 15.94
C ILE A 60 -11.38 -15.11 16.84
N ASP A 61 -11.57 -15.29 18.14
CA ASP A 61 -10.65 -14.91 19.24
C ASP A 61 -10.14 -13.45 19.16
N GLY A 62 -10.98 -12.53 18.69
CA GLY A 62 -10.60 -11.12 18.54
C GLY A 62 -9.60 -10.81 17.42
N TYR A 63 -9.09 -11.81 16.71
CA TYR A 63 -8.19 -11.60 15.55
C TYR A 63 -8.96 -11.19 14.30
N CYS A 64 -10.09 -11.81 14.05
CA CYS A 64 -10.96 -11.58 12.90
C CYS A 64 -12.35 -12.14 13.16
N GLY A 65 -13.25 -12.02 12.19
CA GLY A 65 -14.56 -12.64 12.27
C GLY A 65 -15.19 -12.81 10.92
N TYR A 66 -16.37 -13.38 10.87
CA TYR A 66 -17.11 -13.47 9.62
C TYR A 66 -18.64 -13.40 9.80
N ILE A 67 -19.29 -13.04 8.69
CA ILE A 67 -20.73 -12.98 8.50
C ILE A 67 -21.07 -13.90 7.33
N GLU A 68 -21.97 -14.86 7.49
CA GLU A 68 -22.22 -15.91 6.48
C GLU A 68 -23.70 -16.17 6.26
N PHE A 69 -24.08 -16.46 5.00
CA PHE A 69 -25.39 -17.04 4.67
C PHE A 69 -25.27 -18.11 3.58
N GLY A 70 -26.37 -18.81 3.36
CA GLY A 70 -26.46 -19.90 2.37
C GLY A 70 -26.20 -21.28 2.99
N LYS A 71 -26.27 -22.29 2.15
CA LYS A 71 -26.05 -23.70 2.49
C LYS A 71 -25.35 -24.39 1.33
N GLY A 72 -24.50 -25.36 1.61
CA GLY A 72 -23.80 -26.15 0.60
C GLY A 72 -22.29 -26.22 0.81
N PRO A 73 -21.60 -27.02 -0.01
CA PRO A 73 -20.19 -27.30 0.17
C PRO A 73 -19.25 -26.19 -0.35
N LYS A 74 -19.67 -25.43 -1.38
CA LYS A 74 -18.84 -24.37 -1.95
C LYS A 74 -18.97 -23.08 -1.12
N LEU A 75 -17.85 -22.47 -0.79
CA LEU A 75 -17.75 -21.22 -0.06
C LEU A 75 -17.17 -20.13 -0.95
N ILE A 76 -17.94 -19.05 -1.13
CA ILE A 76 -17.53 -17.81 -1.79
C ILE A 76 -17.10 -16.82 -0.70
N GLY A 77 -15.94 -16.19 -0.85
CA GLY A 77 -15.42 -15.22 0.11
C GLY A 77 -15.52 -13.78 -0.39
N ILE A 78 -15.84 -12.89 0.52
CA ILE A 78 -15.59 -11.45 0.40
C ILE A 78 -14.68 -11.13 1.57
N VAL A 79 -13.55 -10.47 1.35
CA VAL A 79 -12.59 -10.19 2.43
C VAL A 79 -12.29 -8.70 2.50
N GLY A 80 -12.61 -8.10 3.63
CA GLY A 80 -12.31 -6.70 3.92
C GLY A 80 -11.77 -6.53 5.34
N HIS A 81 -11.45 -5.30 5.71
CA HIS A 81 -10.91 -4.99 7.02
C HIS A 81 -11.66 -3.89 7.77
N LEU A 82 -11.46 -3.83 9.06
CA LEU A 82 -12.09 -2.86 9.95
C LEU A 82 -11.08 -1.99 10.71
N ASP A 83 -9.81 -2.37 10.71
CA ASP A 83 -8.73 -1.51 11.20
C ASP A 83 -8.50 -0.35 10.23
N VAL A 84 -7.91 0.73 10.74
CA VAL A 84 -7.63 1.94 9.97
C VAL A 84 -6.26 2.48 10.35
N VAL A 85 -5.59 3.17 9.41
CA VAL A 85 -4.38 3.93 9.71
C VAL A 85 -4.65 5.09 10.65
N PRO A 86 -3.65 5.61 11.38
CA PRO A 86 -3.78 6.83 12.16
C PRO A 86 -4.33 7.98 11.32
N GLU A 87 -5.16 8.80 11.94
CA GLU A 87 -5.86 9.90 11.26
C GLU A 87 -4.92 10.97 10.67
N GLY A 88 -3.78 11.23 11.31
CA GLY A 88 -2.92 12.36 10.97
C GLY A 88 -3.49 13.70 11.44
N GLU A 89 -3.08 14.78 10.80
CA GLU A 89 -3.41 16.15 11.20
C GLU A 89 -4.20 16.92 10.12
N ASN A 90 -4.70 18.10 10.48
CA ASN A 90 -5.33 19.08 9.59
C ASN A 90 -6.63 18.63 8.92
N TRP A 91 -7.45 17.85 9.60
CA TRP A 91 -8.79 17.48 9.14
C TRP A 91 -9.74 18.67 9.19
N THR A 92 -10.55 18.81 8.16
CA THR A 92 -11.65 19.80 8.09
C THR A 92 -12.80 19.39 9.02
N TYR A 93 -13.15 18.10 9.05
CA TYR A 93 -14.13 17.50 9.94
C TYR A 93 -13.44 16.48 10.83
N PRO A 94 -13.84 16.31 12.12
CA PRO A 94 -13.22 15.29 12.98
C PRO A 94 -13.23 13.91 12.34
N PRO A 95 -12.09 13.21 12.30
CA PRO A 95 -11.89 11.98 11.50
C PRO A 95 -12.80 10.80 11.86
N PHE A 96 -13.37 10.79 13.06
CA PHE A 96 -14.28 9.76 13.55
C PHE A 96 -15.69 10.27 13.87
N GLU A 97 -16.07 11.43 13.33
CA GLU A 97 -17.43 11.95 13.48
C GLU A 97 -18.39 11.39 12.44
N ALA A 98 -17.88 10.92 11.31
CA ALA A 98 -18.66 10.48 10.15
C ALA A 98 -19.57 11.58 9.62
N HIS A 99 -19.00 12.77 9.44
CA HIS A 99 -19.74 13.96 8.99
C HIS A 99 -20.23 13.81 7.55
N ILE A 100 -21.47 14.22 7.31
CA ILE A 100 -22.02 14.26 5.95
C ILE A 100 -22.09 15.71 5.50
N GLU A 101 -21.42 16.03 4.39
CA GLU A 101 -21.53 17.30 3.70
C GLU A 101 -21.82 17.06 2.22
N GLY A 102 -22.97 17.57 1.76
CA GLY A 102 -23.45 17.31 0.41
C GLY A 102 -23.61 15.80 0.13
N ASN A 103 -22.90 15.30 -0.86
CA ASN A 103 -22.92 13.90 -1.28
C ASN A 103 -21.73 13.07 -0.73
N LYS A 104 -21.13 13.49 0.39
CA LYS A 104 -19.92 12.86 0.93
C LYS A 104 -20.06 12.53 2.40
N ILE A 105 -19.55 11.36 2.77
CA ILE A 105 -19.40 10.90 4.16
C ILE A 105 -17.91 10.99 4.48
N TYR A 106 -17.52 11.95 5.30
CA TYR A 106 -16.13 12.17 5.71
C TYR A 106 -15.79 11.35 6.94
N GLY A 107 -14.64 10.72 6.93
CA GLY A 107 -14.10 10.02 8.09
C GLY A 107 -13.01 9.04 7.72
N ARG A 108 -12.08 8.76 8.63
CA ARG A 108 -11.06 7.75 8.47
C ARG A 108 -11.72 6.36 8.39
N GLY A 109 -11.41 5.59 7.35
CA GLY A 109 -12.06 4.33 7.04
C GLY A 109 -13.33 4.47 6.19
N ALA A 110 -13.68 5.67 5.72
CA ALA A 110 -14.89 5.86 4.91
C ALA A 110 -14.80 5.14 3.57
N ILE A 111 -13.64 5.16 2.92
CA ILE A 111 -13.37 4.45 1.65
C ILE A 111 -12.50 3.22 1.88
N ASP A 112 -11.63 3.22 2.87
CA ASP A 112 -10.62 2.22 3.16
C ASP A 112 -10.76 1.72 4.62
N ASP A 113 -11.50 0.62 4.86
CA ASP A 113 -12.34 -0.24 4.01
C ASP A 113 -13.77 -0.38 4.58
N LYS A 114 -14.14 0.41 5.65
CA LYS A 114 -15.45 0.29 6.34
C LYS A 114 -16.64 0.53 5.42
N GLY A 115 -16.53 1.47 4.48
CA GLY A 115 -17.58 1.75 3.50
C GLY A 115 -17.85 0.56 2.58
N PRO A 116 -16.84 0.05 1.86
CA PRO A 116 -16.96 -1.14 1.02
C PRO A 116 -17.40 -2.40 1.77
N VAL A 117 -16.94 -2.59 3.02
CA VAL A 117 -17.40 -3.68 3.91
C VAL A 117 -18.90 -3.57 4.19
N ILE A 118 -19.40 -2.39 4.54
CA ILE A 118 -20.83 -2.17 4.78
C ILE A 118 -21.64 -2.33 3.49
N ALA A 119 -21.14 -1.82 2.35
CA ALA A 119 -21.79 -2.03 1.05
C ALA A 119 -21.89 -3.52 0.71
N SER A 120 -20.84 -4.30 0.96
CA SER A 120 -20.81 -5.76 0.76
C SER A 120 -21.80 -6.48 1.68
N LEU A 121 -21.88 -6.10 2.97
CA LEU A 121 -22.81 -6.68 3.92
C LEU A 121 -24.28 -6.46 3.51
N TYR A 122 -24.61 -5.24 3.09
CA TYR A 122 -25.96 -4.92 2.61
C TYR A 122 -26.27 -5.57 1.26
N ALA A 123 -25.27 -5.74 0.40
CA ALA A 123 -25.40 -6.51 -0.84
C ALA A 123 -25.71 -7.98 -0.55
N MET A 124 -25.01 -8.60 0.41
CA MET A 124 -25.33 -9.96 0.87
C MET A 124 -26.77 -10.06 1.40
N LYS A 125 -27.23 -9.06 2.19
CA LYS A 125 -28.60 -9.03 2.71
C LYS A 125 -29.62 -8.98 1.58
N THR A 126 -29.42 -8.10 0.63
CA THR A 126 -30.30 -7.97 -0.54
C THR A 126 -30.40 -9.25 -1.35
N VAL A 127 -29.27 -9.92 -1.62
CA VAL A 127 -29.25 -11.18 -2.36
C VAL A 127 -29.94 -12.30 -1.58
N MET A 128 -29.71 -12.37 -0.26
CA MET A 128 -30.37 -13.34 0.62
C MET A 128 -31.89 -13.18 0.58
N ASP A 129 -32.41 -11.96 0.74
CA ASP A 129 -33.84 -11.67 0.73
C ASP A 129 -34.45 -11.94 -0.64
N TYR A 130 -33.81 -11.47 -1.72
CA TYR A 130 -34.24 -11.71 -3.09
C TYR A 130 -34.38 -13.21 -3.39
N CYS A 131 -33.39 -14.01 -3.03
CA CYS A 131 -33.44 -15.45 -3.24
C CYS A 131 -34.56 -16.12 -2.42
N SER A 132 -34.75 -15.68 -1.18
CA SER A 132 -35.82 -16.20 -0.29
C SER A 132 -37.21 -15.89 -0.85
N GLU A 133 -37.48 -14.64 -1.22
CA GLU A 133 -38.79 -14.19 -1.69
C GLU A 133 -39.14 -14.77 -3.05
N ASN A 134 -38.14 -15.04 -3.90
CA ASN A 134 -38.38 -15.63 -5.23
C ASN A 134 -38.21 -17.16 -5.25
N ASN A 135 -38.09 -17.82 -4.08
CA ASN A 135 -37.89 -19.27 -3.94
C ASN A 135 -36.70 -19.81 -4.73
N ILE A 136 -35.61 -19.03 -4.83
CA ILE A 136 -34.38 -19.43 -5.52
C ILE A 136 -33.57 -20.31 -4.57
N SER A 137 -33.28 -21.53 -4.96
CA SER A 137 -32.48 -22.46 -4.16
C SER A 137 -31.02 -22.10 -4.21
N ILE A 138 -30.41 -21.88 -3.04
CA ILE A 138 -28.99 -21.60 -2.87
C ILE A 138 -28.30 -22.89 -2.38
N ASN A 139 -27.30 -23.37 -3.13
CA ASN A 139 -26.49 -24.53 -2.80
C ASN A 139 -25.01 -24.19 -2.50
N LYS A 140 -24.73 -22.92 -2.29
CA LYS A 140 -23.42 -22.37 -1.91
C LYS A 140 -23.56 -21.44 -0.71
N ARG A 141 -22.44 -21.12 -0.09
CA ARG A 141 -22.36 -20.15 1.02
C ARG A 141 -21.60 -18.91 0.56
N VAL A 142 -21.98 -17.76 1.10
CA VAL A 142 -21.22 -16.50 0.96
C VAL A 142 -20.78 -16.07 2.35
N ARG A 143 -19.51 -15.76 2.49
CA ARG A 143 -18.89 -15.33 3.73
C ARG A 143 -18.17 -14.00 3.53
N LEU A 144 -18.56 -12.99 4.30
CA LEU A 144 -17.81 -11.74 4.47
C LEU A 144 -16.84 -11.93 5.64
N ILE A 145 -15.56 -11.98 5.35
CA ILE A 145 -14.45 -12.11 6.29
C ILE A 145 -14.01 -10.69 6.68
N LEU A 146 -13.90 -10.44 7.98
CA LEU A 146 -13.58 -9.14 8.57
C LEU A 146 -12.23 -9.23 9.27
N GLY A 147 -11.18 -8.68 8.66
CA GLY A 147 -9.85 -8.57 9.23
C GLY A 147 -9.71 -7.35 10.15
N LEU A 148 -8.74 -7.40 11.06
CA LEU A 148 -8.46 -6.32 12.02
C LEU A 148 -6.99 -5.87 12.01
N ASN A 149 -6.20 -6.25 10.99
CA ASN A 149 -4.77 -5.95 10.93
C ASN A 149 -4.27 -5.91 9.47
N GLU A 150 -5.07 -5.32 8.55
CA GLU A 150 -4.69 -5.17 7.14
C GLU A 150 -3.56 -4.17 6.99
N GLU A 151 -3.68 -3.06 7.65
CA GLU A 151 -2.81 -1.89 7.56
C GLU A 151 -1.39 -2.13 8.13
N ARG A 152 -1.11 -3.37 8.56
CA ARG A 152 0.19 -3.76 9.10
C ARG A 152 0.72 -5.09 8.56
N ASP A 153 0.55 -6.18 9.30
CA ASP A 153 1.26 -7.44 9.04
C ASP A 153 0.37 -8.65 8.72
N TRP A 154 -0.96 -8.43 8.61
CA TRP A 154 -1.96 -9.43 8.22
C TRP A 154 -2.09 -10.65 9.13
N LYS A 155 -1.61 -10.58 10.37
CA LYS A 155 -1.73 -11.69 11.34
C LYS A 155 -3.16 -12.17 11.53
N CYS A 156 -4.15 -11.30 11.39
CA CYS A 156 -5.57 -11.65 11.48
C CYS A 156 -5.99 -12.64 10.39
N ILE A 157 -5.54 -12.47 9.14
CA ILE A 157 -5.86 -13.37 8.02
C ILE A 157 -5.05 -14.67 8.11
N GLU A 158 -3.81 -14.63 8.57
CA GLU A 158 -3.04 -15.83 8.87
C GLU A 158 -3.73 -16.67 9.97
N TYR A 159 -4.30 -15.99 10.98
CA TYR A 159 -5.07 -16.63 12.04
C TYR A 159 -6.35 -17.27 11.49
N TYR A 160 -7.12 -16.52 10.65
CA TYR A 160 -8.30 -17.03 9.96
C TYR A 160 -7.99 -18.32 9.19
N LYS A 161 -6.94 -18.33 8.36
CA LYS A 161 -6.56 -19.48 7.53
C LYS A 161 -6.20 -20.74 8.32
N LYS A 162 -5.80 -20.58 9.58
CA LYS A 162 -5.47 -21.71 10.48
C LYS A 162 -6.70 -22.29 11.20
N HIS A 163 -7.75 -21.50 11.36
CA HIS A 163 -8.89 -21.86 12.23
C HIS A 163 -10.20 -22.04 11.49
N GLU A 164 -10.29 -21.59 10.23
CA GLU A 164 -11.53 -21.59 9.46
C GLU A 164 -11.36 -22.18 8.07
N GLU A 165 -12.49 -22.56 7.48
CA GLU A 165 -12.57 -22.98 6.09
C GLU A 165 -12.17 -21.83 5.15
N ILE A 166 -11.28 -22.12 4.20
CA ILE A 166 -10.80 -21.17 3.20
C ILE A 166 -11.78 -21.13 2.02
N PRO A 167 -12.30 -19.95 1.62
CA PRO A 167 -13.13 -19.84 0.42
C PRO A 167 -12.37 -20.25 -0.84
N SER A 168 -13.07 -20.88 -1.76
CA SER A 168 -12.49 -21.37 -3.01
C SER A 168 -12.41 -20.33 -4.13
N ILE A 169 -13.17 -19.24 -4.00
CA ILE A 169 -13.26 -18.12 -4.94
C ILE A 169 -13.78 -16.90 -4.20
N GLY A 170 -13.37 -15.70 -4.61
CA GLY A 170 -13.89 -14.49 -3.98
C GLY A 170 -13.24 -13.21 -4.44
N PHE A 171 -13.54 -12.13 -3.71
CA PHE A 171 -12.95 -10.83 -3.97
C PHE A 171 -12.74 -10.02 -2.68
N SER A 172 -11.84 -9.04 -2.76
CA SER A 172 -11.68 -7.97 -1.76
C SER A 172 -12.28 -6.68 -2.32
N PRO A 173 -13.16 -5.98 -1.58
CA PRO A 173 -13.71 -4.69 -2.00
C PRO A 173 -12.78 -3.51 -1.73
N ASP A 174 -11.55 -3.76 -1.36
CA ASP A 174 -10.55 -2.84 -0.83
C ASP A 174 -9.51 -2.46 -1.90
N ALA A 175 -9.94 -1.84 -3.01
CA ALA A 175 -9.06 -1.33 -4.06
C ALA A 175 -9.84 -0.56 -5.15
N ASP A 176 -9.47 -0.75 -6.42
CA ASP A 176 -10.07 -0.05 -7.55
C ASP A 176 -11.03 -0.95 -8.35
N PHE A 177 -12.05 -0.33 -8.96
CA PHE A 177 -12.73 -0.92 -10.11
C PHE A 177 -11.92 -0.72 -11.41
N PRO A 178 -12.15 -1.54 -12.47
CA PRO A 178 -13.23 -2.52 -12.65
C PRO A 178 -12.98 -3.88 -12.00
N CYS A 179 -11.78 -4.38 -12.02
CA CYS A 179 -11.35 -5.63 -11.39
C CYS A 179 -9.81 -5.71 -11.47
N ILE A 180 -9.19 -5.92 -10.34
CA ILE A 180 -7.74 -6.10 -10.26
C ILE A 180 -7.45 -7.60 -10.30
N TYR A 181 -7.01 -8.08 -11.45
CA TYR A 181 -6.68 -9.49 -11.68
C TYR A 181 -5.25 -9.84 -11.26
N ALA A 182 -4.40 -8.83 -11.09
CA ALA A 182 -2.99 -8.99 -10.73
C ALA A 182 -2.49 -7.86 -9.82
N GLU A 183 -1.74 -8.24 -8.81
CA GLU A 183 -1.00 -7.33 -7.94
C GLU A 183 0.48 -7.69 -7.99
N LYS A 184 1.35 -6.69 -8.21
CA LYS A 184 2.80 -6.92 -8.28
C LYS A 184 3.35 -7.43 -6.96
N GLY A 185 4.37 -8.29 -7.04
CA GLY A 185 5.10 -8.70 -5.85
C GLY A 185 5.83 -7.52 -5.19
N LEU A 186 6.14 -7.64 -3.89
CA LEU A 186 6.87 -6.64 -3.13
C LEU A 186 8.16 -7.23 -2.57
N ILE A 187 9.22 -6.42 -2.59
CA ILE A 187 10.48 -6.71 -1.89
C ILE A 187 11.16 -5.41 -1.52
N SER A 188 11.80 -5.38 -0.37
CA SER A 188 12.55 -4.21 0.12
C SER A 188 14.03 -4.57 0.29
N PRO A 189 14.86 -4.33 -0.73
CA PRO A 189 16.32 -4.43 -0.61
C PRO A 189 16.90 -3.29 0.21
N PHE A 190 18.03 -3.56 0.86
CA PHE A 190 18.88 -2.57 1.48
C PHE A 190 20.32 -2.76 1.00
N LEU A 191 20.98 -1.67 0.62
CA LEU A 191 22.42 -1.62 0.39
C LEU A 191 23.08 -1.05 1.62
N ILE A 192 24.07 -1.76 2.16
CA ILE A 192 24.69 -1.44 3.46
C ILE A 192 26.20 -1.44 3.35
N MET A 193 26.84 -0.43 3.95
CA MET A 193 28.29 -0.29 4.00
C MET A 193 28.76 0.34 5.32
N ASN A 194 29.87 -0.18 5.87
CA ASN A 194 30.56 0.46 6.99
C ASN A 194 31.38 1.66 6.50
N TYR A 195 31.15 2.82 7.10
CA TYR A 195 31.77 4.10 6.73
C TYR A 195 33.03 4.43 7.56
N SER A 196 33.42 3.64 8.56
CA SER A 196 34.48 3.93 9.53
C SER A 196 35.82 4.32 8.88
N ASN A 197 36.18 3.70 7.74
CA ASN A 197 37.40 3.96 7.00
C ASN A 197 37.48 5.38 6.36
N TYR A 198 36.34 6.07 6.30
CA TYR A 198 36.24 7.37 5.61
C TYR A 198 36.12 8.55 6.57
N LYS A 199 35.91 8.32 7.88
CA LYS A 199 35.69 9.37 8.88
C LYS A 199 36.91 10.27 9.14
N ASN A 200 38.11 9.84 8.75
CA ASN A 200 39.37 10.59 8.90
C ASN A 200 39.87 11.23 7.60
N LYS A 201 39.00 11.24 6.53
CA LYS A 201 39.33 11.93 5.28
C LYS A 201 39.17 13.45 5.41
N ASP A 202 39.67 14.19 4.42
CA ASP A 202 39.59 15.64 4.40
C ASP A 202 38.19 16.19 4.19
N ILE A 203 37.35 15.42 3.51
CA ILE A 203 35.90 15.64 3.42
C ILE A 203 35.21 14.42 3.98
N VAL A 204 34.23 14.62 4.87
CA VAL A 204 33.48 13.55 5.51
C VAL A 204 31.97 13.86 5.51
N LEU A 205 31.19 12.82 5.35
CA LEU A 205 29.78 12.87 5.66
C LEU A 205 29.61 12.76 7.17
N SER A 206 28.90 13.72 7.77
CA SER A 206 28.74 13.81 9.21
C SER A 206 27.32 13.44 9.68
N ASP A 207 26.33 13.66 8.83
CA ASP A 207 24.94 13.37 9.16
C ASP A 207 24.08 13.20 7.91
N ILE A 208 22.97 12.46 8.03
CA ILE A 208 21.91 12.32 7.04
C ILE A 208 20.56 12.36 7.76
N ASP A 209 19.64 13.15 7.24
CA ASP A 209 18.27 13.22 7.71
C ASP A 209 17.29 13.18 6.53
N CYS A 210 16.45 12.15 6.48
CA CYS A 210 15.36 11.95 5.53
C CYS A 210 14.00 11.93 6.22
N ASN A 211 13.86 12.51 7.41
CA ASN A 211 12.61 12.57 8.20
C ASN A 211 11.96 11.21 8.43
N ASN A 212 12.75 10.14 8.61
CA ASN A 212 12.26 8.76 8.75
C ASN A 212 11.25 8.34 7.66
N ASN A 213 11.47 8.80 6.43
CA ASN A 213 10.57 8.54 5.32
C ASN A 213 10.30 7.04 5.16
N PRO A 214 9.03 6.60 5.07
CA PRO A 214 8.68 5.20 4.84
C PRO A 214 9.17 4.72 3.47
N LEU A 215 9.52 3.43 3.34
CA LEU A 215 10.03 2.87 2.09
C LEU A 215 9.01 2.95 0.94
N ASN A 216 7.74 2.85 1.24
CA ASN A 216 6.63 2.90 0.27
C ASN A 216 6.22 4.32 -0.15
N VAL A 217 6.99 5.33 0.23
CA VAL A 217 6.77 6.74 -0.12
C VAL A 217 7.99 7.28 -0.85
N VAL A 218 7.80 7.97 -1.98
CA VAL A 218 8.85 8.76 -2.65
C VAL A 218 9.22 9.93 -1.76
N PRO A 219 10.48 10.05 -1.28
CA PRO A 219 10.86 11.08 -0.32
C PRO A 219 10.87 12.47 -0.97
N LYS A 220 10.14 13.41 -0.35
CA LYS A 220 10.11 14.83 -0.74
C LYS A 220 11.25 15.67 -0.14
N TYR A 221 11.97 15.10 0.81
CA TYR A 221 13.05 15.77 1.54
C TYR A 221 14.14 14.76 1.87
N CYS A 222 15.40 15.19 1.74
CA CYS A 222 16.55 14.55 2.35
C CYS A 222 17.67 15.57 2.51
N SER A 223 18.34 15.60 3.64
CA SER A 223 19.49 16.46 3.86
C SER A 223 20.70 15.71 4.37
N CYS A 224 21.89 16.30 4.20
CA CYS A 224 23.11 15.79 4.79
C CYS A 224 24.01 16.92 5.24
N ILE A 225 24.90 16.63 6.20
CA ILE A 225 25.93 17.52 6.64
C ILE A 225 27.30 16.99 6.15
N ILE A 226 28.07 17.86 5.49
CA ILE A 226 29.43 17.61 5.03
C ILE A 226 30.35 18.43 5.90
N SER A 227 31.36 17.79 6.45
CA SER A 227 32.44 18.47 7.18
C SER A 227 33.76 18.42 6.41
N VAL A 228 34.51 19.52 6.41
CA VAL A 228 35.84 19.63 5.79
C VAL A 228 36.92 19.79 6.86
N ARG A 229 38.11 19.32 6.54
CA ARG A 229 39.34 19.38 7.39
C ARG A 229 40.52 19.85 6.56
N ASN A 230 41.67 20.09 7.22
CA ASN A 230 42.97 20.26 6.58
C ASN A 230 43.01 21.26 5.41
N ASN A 231 42.90 22.55 5.65
CA ASN A 231 43.07 23.61 4.65
C ASN A 231 42.14 23.56 3.42
N ILE A 232 41.07 22.74 3.43
CA ILE A 232 40.04 22.82 2.40
C ILE A 232 39.18 24.05 2.69
N ASP A 233 39.11 24.97 1.73
CA ASP A 233 38.21 26.11 1.82
C ASP A 233 36.76 25.64 1.58
N ILE A 234 35.87 25.94 2.53
CA ILE A 234 34.47 25.63 2.45
C ILE A 234 33.81 26.28 1.22
N ASN A 235 34.30 27.44 0.79
CA ASN A 235 33.81 28.15 -0.38
C ASN A 235 34.10 27.39 -1.69
N ASP A 236 35.24 26.72 -1.79
CA ASP A 236 35.57 25.88 -2.93
C ASP A 236 34.64 24.69 -3.01
N VAL A 237 34.27 24.06 -1.88
CA VAL A 237 33.29 22.98 -1.81
C VAL A 237 31.92 23.47 -2.23
N VAL A 238 31.48 24.61 -1.71
CA VAL A 238 30.19 25.25 -2.09
C VAL A 238 30.15 25.56 -3.60
N TYR A 239 31.22 26.14 -4.14
CA TYR A 239 31.32 26.45 -5.57
C TYR A 239 31.21 25.17 -6.43
N PHE A 240 31.93 24.13 -6.07
CA PHE A 240 31.91 22.85 -6.79
C PHE A 240 30.52 22.21 -6.75
N VAL A 241 29.89 22.15 -5.56
CA VAL A 241 28.56 21.58 -5.39
C VAL A 241 27.52 22.36 -6.19
N ARG A 242 27.56 23.73 -6.20
CA ARG A 242 26.66 24.56 -7.02
C ARG A 242 26.79 24.25 -8.51
N ASN A 243 28.03 24.06 -8.99
CA ASN A 243 28.25 23.71 -10.40
C ASN A 243 27.62 22.36 -10.77
N ILE A 244 27.71 21.36 -9.87
CA ILE A 244 27.03 20.06 -10.09
C ILE A 244 25.52 20.24 -10.11
N ILE A 245 24.96 20.92 -9.12
CA ILE A 245 23.52 21.14 -8.97
C ILE A 245 22.96 21.83 -10.22
N ASN A 246 23.60 22.91 -10.67
CA ASN A 246 23.19 23.64 -11.87
C ASN A 246 23.29 22.81 -13.14
N LYS A 247 24.37 22.06 -13.32
CA LYS A 247 24.60 21.21 -14.49
C LYS A 247 23.56 20.08 -14.59
N LEU A 248 23.11 19.55 -13.45
CA LEU A 248 22.17 18.43 -13.40
C LEU A 248 20.72 18.90 -13.14
N SER A 249 20.51 20.19 -12.96
CA SER A 249 19.18 20.80 -12.70
C SER A 249 18.49 20.20 -11.46
N PHE A 250 19.26 19.86 -10.43
CA PHE A 250 18.74 19.34 -9.16
C PHE A 250 18.22 20.47 -8.26
N LYS A 251 17.18 20.22 -7.49
CA LYS A 251 16.65 21.13 -6.46
C LYS A 251 17.32 20.81 -5.13
N ILE A 252 18.51 21.36 -4.93
CA ILE A 252 19.29 21.20 -3.69
C ILE A 252 19.75 22.59 -3.22
N ASP A 253 19.40 22.93 -1.99
CA ASP A 253 19.87 24.13 -1.31
C ASP A 253 21.18 23.84 -0.57
N ILE A 254 22.02 24.88 -0.43
CA ILE A 254 23.30 24.81 0.29
C ILE A 254 23.26 25.83 1.42
N GLU A 255 23.39 25.36 2.65
CA GLU A 255 23.53 26.18 3.84
C GLU A 255 24.95 26.04 4.39
N ILE A 256 25.67 27.16 4.57
CA ILE A 256 26.97 27.19 5.26
C ILE A 256 26.69 27.28 6.75
N LEU A 257 26.96 26.21 7.50
CA LEU A 257 26.71 26.16 8.93
C LEU A 257 27.82 26.86 9.71
N ASN A 258 29.10 26.71 9.26
CA ASN A 258 30.27 27.36 9.79
C ASN A 258 31.45 27.19 8.80
N ASN A 259 32.65 27.58 9.22
CA ASN A 259 33.84 27.55 8.36
C ASN A 259 34.31 26.14 7.94
N THR A 260 33.70 25.08 8.49
CA THR A 260 34.09 23.69 8.24
C THR A 260 32.89 22.78 7.89
N GLN A 261 31.67 23.32 7.84
CA GLN A 261 30.46 22.50 7.61
C GLN A 261 29.50 23.21 6.69
N ILE A 262 28.95 22.40 5.75
CA ILE A 262 27.80 22.78 4.95
C ILE A 262 26.68 21.73 5.14
N LYS A 263 25.45 22.20 5.00
CA LYS A 263 24.28 21.34 4.89
C LYS A 263 23.74 21.41 3.46
N LEU A 264 23.52 20.25 2.87
CA LEU A 264 22.84 20.11 1.58
C LEU A 264 21.40 19.65 1.85
N ILE A 265 20.42 20.33 1.25
CA ILE A 265 18.99 20.04 1.43
C ILE A 265 18.39 19.77 0.07
N SER A 266 18.07 18.52 -0.19
CA SER A 266 17.46 18.07 -1.44
C SER A 266 15.95 18.07 -1.33
N HIS A 267 15.27 18.65 -2.35
CA HIS A 267 13.83 18.78 -2.44
C HIS A 267 13.26 17.92 -3.54
N GLY A 268 12.21 17.17 -3.21
CA GLY A 268 11.46 16.30 -4.11
C GLY A 268 9.98 16.60 -4.15
N VAL A 269 9.23 15.66 -4.69
CA VAL A 269 7.76 15.64 -4.71
C VAL A 269 7.31 14.25 -4.26
N GLN A 270 6.47 14.22 -3.24
CA GLN A 270 5.97 12.98 -2.67
C GLN A 270 5.03 12.27 -3.65
N ALA A 271 5.14 10.94 -3.72
CA ALA A 271 4.21 10.05 -4.39
C ALA A 271 4.24 8.66 -3.72
N HIS A 272 3.29 7.82 -4.03
CA HIS A 272 3.33 6.42 -3.60
C HIS A 272 4.43 5.65 -4.36
N ALA A 273 5.13 4.71 -3.71
CA ALA A 273 6.23 3.96 -4.32
C ALA A 273 5.82 3.02 -5.47
N ALA A 274 4.52 2.74 -5.62
CA ALA A 274 3.99 2.04 -6.79
C ALA A 274 4.05 2.89 -8.07
N HIS A 275 4.06 4.22 -7.92
CA HIS A 275 4.08 5.21 -9.00
C HIS A 275 5.18 6.25 -8.78
N PRO A 276 6.47 5.83 -8.75
CA PRO A 276 7.58 6.74 -8.46
C PRO A 276 7.77 7.80 -9.55
N ASP A 277 7.26 7.58 -10.74
CA ASP A 277 7.22 8.50 -11.88
C ASP A 277 6.35 9.74 -11.64
N LEU A 278 5.33 9.65 -10.77
CA LEU A 278 4.49 10.78 -10.35
C LEU A 278 5.17 11.66 -9.29
N GLY A 279 6.27 11.19 -8.71
CA GLY A 279 7.04 11.92 -7.72
C GLY A 279 8.37 12.45 -8.22
N LYS A 280 9.12 13.07 -7.31
CA LYS A 280 10.54 13.41 -7.51
C LYS A 280 11.31 13.02 -6.26
N ASN A 281 12.18 12.04 -6.39
CA ASN A 281 12.96 11.52 -5.27
C ASN A 281 14.00 12.54 -4.79
N ALA A 282 14.04 12.84 -3.50
CA ALA A 282 15.02 13.76 -2.91
C ALA A 282 16.35 13.07 -2.57
N ILE A 283 16.37 11.76 -2.35
CA ILE A 283 17.59 11.02 -1.95
C ILE A 283 18.52 10.83 -3.14
N SER A 284 18.00 10.40 -4.29
CA SER A 284 18.83 10.05 -5.45
C SER A 284 19.71 11.20 -5.95
N PRO A 285 19.20 12.44 -6.15
CA PRO A 285 20.03 13.59 -6.49
C PRO A 285 21.11 13.89 -5.45
N LEU A 286 20.78 13.75 -4.15
CA LEU A 286 21.73 14.02 -3.07
C LEU A 286 22.92 13.05 -3.12
N ILE A 287 22.66 11.73 -3.27
CA ILE A 287 23.72 10.72 -3.38
C ILE A 287 24.61 10.97 -4.61
N ILE A 288 24.03 11.35 -5.75
CA ILE A 288 24.78 11.67 -6.97
C ILE A 288 25.71 12.87 -6.76
N VAL A 289 25.25 13.91 -6.04
CA VAL A 289 26.07 15.07 -5.69
C VAL A 289 27.19 14.66 -4.73
N LEU A 290 26.91 13.85 -3.72
CA LEU A 290 27.90 13.32 -2.78
C LEU A 290 28.97 12.51 -3.50
N ASP A 291 28.61 11.58 -4.39
CA ASP A 291 29.57 10.79 -5.16
C ASP A 291 30.53 11.69 -5.95
N LYS A 292 30.00 12.69 -6.66
CA LYS A 292 30.81 13.62 -7.45
C LYS A 292 31.69 14.51 -6.58
N LEU A 293 31.19 14.97 -5.43
CA LEU A 293 31.94 15.77 -4.48
C LEU A 293 33.12 14.98 -3.93
N PHE A 294 32.89 13.79 -3.40
CA PHE A 294 33.95 12.97 -2.80
C PHE A 294 35.02 12.61 -3.85
N LYS A 295 34.62 12.23 -5.05
CA LYS A 295 35.56 11.94 -6.16
C LYS A 295 36.43 13.13 -6.58
N ASN A 296 35.92 14.36 -6.51
CA ASN A 296 36.69 15.57 -6.79
C ASN A 296 37.87 15.74 -5.82
N TYR A 297 37.79 15.17 -4.61
CA TYR A 297 38.83 15.14 -3.62
C TYR A 297 39.55 13.79 -3.52
N ASN A 298 39.51 12.99 -4.60
CA ASN A 298 40.14 11.68 -4.71
C ASN A 298 39.67 10.67 -3.62
N ILE A 299 38.43 10.82 -3.15
CA ILE A 299 37.81 9.91 -2.20
C ILE A 299 36.69 9.16 -2.94
N VAL A 300 36.82 7.85 -3.02
CA VAL A 300 35.72 6.98 -3.58
C VAL A 300 35.02 6.32 -2.41
N ILE A 301 33.74 6.61 -2.26
CA ILE A 301 32.85 5.92 -1.34
C ILE A 301 32.13 4.82 -2.13
N PRO A 302 32.44 3.53 -1.91
CA PRO A 302 31.93 2.45 -2.75
C PRO A 302 30.40 2.44 -2.90
N LEU A 303 29.66 2.73 -1.83
CA LEU A 303 28.20 2.76 -1.85
C LEU A 303 27.65 3.88 -2.75
N PHE A 304 28.28 5.07 -2.76
CA PHE A 304 27.84 6.18 -3.61
C PHE A 304 28.19 5.92 -5.07
N ASP A 305 29.37 5.35 -5.32
CA ASP A 305 29.81 4.97 -6.66
C ASP A 305 28.90 3.89 -7.26
N LEU A 306 28.63 2.80 -6.50
CA LEU A 306 27.67 1.76 -6.88
C LEU A 306 26.31 2.37 -7.21
N PHE A 307 25.76 3.20 -6.30
CA PHE A 307 24.45 3.82 -6.47
C PHE A 307 24.40 4.66 -7.75
N THR A 308 25.41 5.50 -7.99
CA THR A 308 25.45 6.38 -9.17
C THR A 308 25.53 5.59 -10.48
N GLN A 309 26.28 4.49 -10.50
CA GLN A 309 26.45 3.65 -11.69
C GLN A 309 25.18 2.81 -12.00
N TYR A 310 24.63 2.15 -11.02
CA TYR A 310 23.62 1.09 -11.20
C TYR A 310 22.19 1.50 -10.83
N ILE A 311 22.00 2.62 -10.15
CA ILE A 311 20.68 3.11 -9.74
C ILE A 311 20.48 4.55 -10.24
N GLY A 312 21.13 5.52 -9.63
CA GLY A 312 21.02 6.93 -10.00
C GLY A 312 19.56 7.44 -9.90
N LEU A 313 19.02 7.88 -11.02
CA LEU A 313 17.63 8.36 -11.15
C LEU A 313 16.69 7.32 -11.78
N ASP A 314 17.15 6.10 -12.00
CA ASP A 314 16.33 5.03 -12.57
C ASP A 314 15.33 4.52 -11.53
N TYR A 315 14.06 4.59 -11.85
CA TYR A 315 12.96 4.13 -11.00
C TYR A 315 12.29 2.85 -11.53
N ASN A 316 12.87 2.21 -12.54
CA ASN A 316 12.38 0.95 -13.11
C ASN A 316 13.38 -0.21 -12.97
N GLY A 317 14.58 0.01 -12.43
CA GLY A 317 15.60 -1.02 -12.31
C GLY A 317 16.27 -1.43 -13.63
N ASN A 318 16.19 -0.58 -14.67
CA ASN A 318 16.80 -0.84 -15.97
C ASN A 318 18.33 -0.90 -15.89
N LYS A 319 18.95 0.02 -15.13
CA LYS A 319 20.41 0.03 -14.92
C LYS A 319 20.90 -1.20 -14.18
N LEU A 320 20.10 -1.73 -13.26
CA LEU A 320 20.33 -2.99 -12.55
C LEU A 320 20.09 -4.23 -13.43
N LYS A 321 19.46 -4.07 -14.60
CA LYS A 321 19.02 -5.15 -15.48
C LYS A 321 18.04 -6.13 -14.81
N ILE A 322 17.21 -5.61 -13.89
CA ILE A 322 16.19 -6.39 -13.17
C ILE A 322 14.76 -6.09 -13.64
N ASN A 323 14.58 -5.16 -14.57
CA ASN A 323 13.28 -4.85 -15.15
C ASN A 323 12.97 -5.82 -16.30
N VAL A 324 12.06 -6.76 -16.06
CA VAL A 324 11.51 -7.66 -17.07
C VAL A 324 9.99 -7.43 -17.09
N PRO A 325 9.49 -6.52 -17.93
CA PRO A 325 8.07 -6.21 -18.01
C PRO A 325 7.25 -7.44 -18.43
N ASP A 326 6.05 -7.55 -17.86
CA ASP A 326 5.03 -8.51 -18.26
C ASP A 326 3.65 -7.85 -18.37
N GLU A 327 2.56 -8.63 -18.38
CA GLU A 327 1.20 -8.09 -18.49
C GLU A 327 0.79 -7.22 -17.28
N SER A 328 1.48 -7.31 -16.14
CA SER A 328 1.31 -6.42 -14.99
C SER A 328 2.11 -5.12 -15.10
N GLY A 329 2.87 -4.95 -16.18
CA GLY A 329 3.70 -3.78 -16.47
C GLY A 329 5.16 -3.92 -16.04
N SER A 330 5.88 -2.80 -15.99
CA SER A 330 7.31 -2.72 -15.60
C SER A 330 7.50 -2.81 -14.09
N LEU A 331 8.68 -3.25 -13.66
CA LEU A 331 9.14 -3.10 -12.28
C LEU A 331 9.14 -1.60 -11.88
N THR A 332 8.78 -1.30 -10.63
CA THR A 332 9.03 0.01 -10.05
C THR A 332 10.03 -0.08 -8.90
N LEU A 333 10.94 0.88 -8.82
CA LEU A 333 11.99 0.97 -7.82
C LEU A 333 11.94 2.37 -7.17
N ASN A 334 11.59 2.42 -5.91
CA ASN A 334 11.68 3.63 -5.10
C ASN A 334 12.89 3.55 -4.15
N VAL A 335 13.71 4.60 -4.14
CA VAL A 335 14.72 4.82 -3.08
C VAL A 335 13.98 5.47 -1.92
N GLY A 336 13.56 4.69 -0.94
CA GLY A 336 12.63 5.14 0.09
C GLY A 336 13.30 5.83 1.28
N ASN A 337 14.46 5.35 1.72
CA ASN A 337 15.21 5.99 2.81
C ASN A 337 16.73 5.89 2.64
N PHE A 338 17.41 6.74 3.39
CA PHE A 338 18.87 6.78 3.45
C PHE A 338 19.27 7.16 4.87
N HIS A 339 20.02 6.28 5.52
CA HIS A 339 20.43 6.45 6.93
C HIS A 339 21.94 6.41 7.08
N PHE A 340 22.42 7.23 8.03
CA PHE A 340 23.79 7.18 8.53
C PHE A 340 23.74 7.09 10.06
N LYS A 341 24.04 5.92 10.59
CA LYS A 341 24.01 5.68 12.04
C LYS A 341 25.09 4.69 12.44
N ASN A 342 25.78 4.95 13.56
CA ASN A 342 26.83 4.06 14.08
C ASN A 342 27.90 3.69 13.04
N GLU A 343 28.34 4.66 12.24
CA GLU A 343 29.30 4.47 11.14
C GLU A 343 28.79 3.53 10.02
N GLU A 344 27.51 3.26 9.95
CA GLU A 344 26.88 2.49 8.88
C GLU A 344 26.07 3.40 7.97
N LEU A 345 26.29 3.27 6.66
CA LEU A 345 25.44 3.83 5.61
C LEU A 345 24.47 2.76 5.14
N LYS A 346 23.18 3.09 5.12
CA LYS A 346 22.11 2.18 4.70
C LYS A 346 21.15 2.88 3.76
N ILE A 347 21.02 2.37 2.54
CA ILE A 347 20.05 2.84 1.53
C ILE A 347 18.96 1.78 1.38
N GLY A 348 17.71 2.15 1.63
CA GLY A 348 16.56 1.26 1.55
C GLY A 348 15.70 1.53 0.31
N PHE A 349 15.21 0.46 -0.28
CA PHE A 349 14.39 0.46 -1.49
C PHE A 349 13.04 -0.18 -1.25
N ASN A 350 12.03 0.23 -2.03
CA ASN A 350 10.77 -0.48 -2.18
C ASN A 350 10.56 -0.80 -3.65
N LEU A 351 10.51 -2.08 -3.98
CA LEU A 351 10.30 -2.57 -5.33
C LEU A 351 8.92 -3.19 -5.46
N ARG A 352 8.26 -2.88 -6.60
CA ARG A 352 7.07 -3.59 -7.06
C ARG A 352 7.49 -4.40 -8.28
N ILE A 353 7.49 -5.72 -8.12
CA ILE A 353 8.02 -6.63 -9.15
C ILE A 353 6.90 -7.22 -9.99
N PRO A 354 7.08 -7.32 -11.32
CA PRO A 354 6.11 -7.96 -12.21
C PRO A 354 5.75 -9.38 -11.75
N ILE A 355 4.54 -9.83 -12.08
CA ILE A 355 3.98 -11.09 -11.56
C ILE A 355 4.78 -12.34 -11.95
N ASN A 356 5.47 -12.31 -13.09
CA ASN A 356 6.31 -13.42 -13.56
C ASN A 356 7.78 -13.30 -13.10
N THR A 357 8.13 -12.26 -12.34
CA THR A 357 9.49 -12.06 -11.83
C THR A 357 9.66 -12.71 -10.47
N THR A 358 10.70 -13.52 -10.30
CA THR A 358 10.99 -14.18 -9.02
C THR A 358 11.80 -13.28 -8.08
N PHE A 359 11.67 -13.51 -6.76
CA PHE A 359 12.50 -12.83 -5.77
C PHE A 359 13.99 -13.11 -5.98
N ASP A 360 14.35 -14.36 -6.28
CA ASP A 360 15.74 -14.76 -6.52
C ASP A 360 16.39 -13.98 -7.68
N PHE A 361 15.62 -13.69 -8.74
CA PHE A 361 16.12 -12.88 -9.84
C PHE A 361 16.45 -11.44 -9.38
N ILE A 362 15.59 -10.83 -8.59
CA ILE A 362 15.81 -9.49 -8.03
C ILE A 362 17.00 -9.49 -7.07
N GLU A 363 17.06 -10.46 -6.15
CA GLU A 363 18.15 -10.59 -5.18
C GLU A 363 19.50 -10.80 -5.85
N ASN A 364 19.56 -11.68 -6.84
CA ASN A 364 20.79 -11.92 -7.61
C ASN A 364 21.24 -10.67 -8.37
N GLY A 365 20.33 -9.82 -8.84
CA GLY A 365 20.65 -8.53 -9.44
C GLY A 365 21.38 -7.60 -8.46
N PHE A 366 20.84 -7.43 -7.24
CA PHE A 366 21.47 -6.61 -6.19
C PHE A 366 22.78 -7.23 -5.68
N ILE A 367 22.79 -8.53 -5.39
CA ILE A 367 24.00 -9.23 -4.93
C ILE A 367 25.10 -9.16 -6.01
N GLY A 368 24.71 -9.28 -7.28
CA GLY A 368 25.64 -9.25 -8.41
C GLY A 368 26.41 -7.94 -8.51
N ILE A 369 25.74 -6.81 -8.33
CA ILE A 369 26.42 -5.50 -8.35
C ILE A 369 27.28 -5.28 -7.13
N CYS A 370 26.85 -5.74 -5.92
CA CYS A 370 27.65 -5.61 -4.69
C CYS A 370 29.02 -6.30 -4.80
N LYS A 371 29.13 -7.40 -5.51
CA LYS A 371 30.38 -8.16 -5.70
C LYS A 371 31.50 -7.32 -6.38
N ASN A 372 31.14 -6.25 -7.06
CA ASN A 372 32.08 -5.36 -7.74
C ASN A 372 32.60 -4.23 -6.84
N PHE A 373 32.11 -4.14 -5.60
CA PHE A 373 32.44 -3.05 -4.66
C PHE A 373 32.75 -3.60 -3.27
N ASP A 374 33.94 -3.30 -2.78
CA ASP A 374 34.38 -3.81 -1.50
C ASP A 374 33.55 -3.24 -0.33
N GLY A 375 33.19 -4.09 0.62
CA GLY A 375 32.54 -3.72 1.87
C GLY A 375 31.06 -3.36 1.75
N ILE A 376 30.41 -3.65 0.62
CA ILE A 376 28.96 -3.51 0.44
C ILE A 376 28.29 -4.88 0.50
N TYR A 377 27.18 -4.94 1.23
CA TYR A 377 26.32 -6.13 1.28
C TYR A 377 24.83 -5.74 1.16
N CYS A 378 23.98 -6.74 0.88
CA CYS A 378 22.55 -6.57 0.73
C CYS A 378 21.79 -7.31 1.82
N GLU A 379 20.73 -6.68 2.30
CA GLU A 379 19.66 -7.32 3.07
C GLU A 379 18.35 -7.21 2.30
N PHE A 380 17.45 -8.20 2.48
CA PHE A 380 16.16 -8.23 1.81
C PHE A 380 15.06 -8.50 2.82
N THR A 381 14.03 -7.67 2.81
CA THR A 381 12.89 -7.76 3.71
C THR A 381 11.58 -7.53 2.95
N GLY A 382 10.44 -7.66 3.64
CA GLY A 382 9.13 -7.26 3.12
C GLY A 382 8.70 -8.01 1.86
N LYS A 383 9.10 -9.28 1.71
CA LYS A 383 8.68 -10.11 0.57
C LYS A 383 7.20 -10.43 0.68
N LYS A 384 6.44 -10.02 -0.34
CA LYS A 384 5.06 -10.46 -0.54
C LYS A 384 4.93 -11.00 -1.96
N SER A 385 4.50 -12.24 -2.12
CA SER A 385 4.31 -12.87 -3.44
C SER A 385 3.28 -12.09 -4.26
N PRO A 386 3.38 -12.05 -5.60
CA PRO A 386 2.37 -11.42 -6.43
C PRO A 386 1.02 -12.15 -6.31
N LEU A 387 -0.07 -11.43 -6.56
CA LEU A 387 -1.38 -12.01 -6.86
C LEU A 387 -1.52 -12.11 -8.37
N TYR A 388 -2.06 -13.23 -8.85
CA TYR A 388 -2.43 -13.38 -10.25
C TYR A 388 -3.60 -14.33 -10.42
N VAL A 389 -4.66 -13.84 -11.04
CA VAL A 389 -5.80 -14.65 -11.50
C VAL A 389 -5.98 -14.35 -12.98
N SER A 390 -5.97 -15.37 -13.83
CA SER A 390 -6.07 -15.19 -15.29
C SER A 390 -7.24 -14.30 -15.68
N LYS A 391 -7.03 -13.36 -16.60
CA LYS A 391 -8.09 -12.54 -17.22
C LYS A 391 -9.19 -13.41 -17.86
N ASP A 392 -8.83 -14.62 -18.29
CA ASP A 392 -9.74 -15.58 -18.90
C ASP A 392 -10.51 -16.42 -17.88
N SER A 393 -10.19 -16.29 -16.59
CA SER A 393 -10.92 -17.00 -15.54
C SER A 393 -12.39 -16.57 -15.50
N TYR A 394 -13.24 -17.48 -15.04
CA TYR A 394 -14.65 -17.20 -14.80
C TYR A 394 -14.83 -15.98 -13.87
N LEU A 395 -14.06 -15.93 -12.78
CA LEU A 395 -14.15 -14.86 -11.79
C LEU A 395 -13.90 -13.48 -12.42
N VAL A 396 -12.78 -13.30 -13.08
CA VAL A 396 -12.40 -12.01 -13.69
C VAL A 396 -13.39 -11.58 -14.76
N LYS A 397 -13.75 -12.50 -15.68
CA LYS A 397 -14.74 -12.23 -16.74
C LYS A 397 -16.12 -11.84 -16.18
N THR A 398 -16.57 -12.55 -15.14
CA THR A 398 -17.86 -12.28 -14.52
C THR A 398 -17.88 -10.92 -13.83
N LEU A 399 -16.86 -10.61 -13.02
CA LEU A 399 -16.80 -9.35 -12.28
C LEU A 399 -16.64 -8.14 -13.22
N CYS A 400 -15.78 -8.23 -14.24
CA CYS A 400 -15.65 -7.17 -15.25
C CYS A 400 -16.95 -6.97 -16.05
N LYS A 401 -17.62 -8.04 -16.47
CA LYS A 401 -18.91 -7.97 -17.14
C LYS A 401 -19.94 -7.25 -16.28
N ILE A 402 -20.03 -7.59 -14.99
CA ILE A 402 -20.97 -6.98 -14.05
C ILE A 402 -20.68 -5.49 -13.87
N TYR A 403 -19.42 -5.12 -13.67
CA TYR A 403 -19.02 -3.73 -13.58
C TYR A 403 -19.46 -2.95 -14.84
N ASN A 404 -19.13 -3.45 -16.02
CA ASN A 404 -19.47 -2.82 -17.29
C ASN A 404 -21.00 -2.71 -17.52
N GLU A 405 -21.77 -3.72 -17.15
CA GLU A 405 -23.24 -3.65 -17.21
C GLU A 405 -23.86 -2.62 -16.27
N VAL A 406 -23.31 -2.49 -15.05
CA VAL A 406 -23.86 -1.56 -14.05
C VAL A 406 -23.49 -0.11 -14.36
N THR A 407 -22.25 0.10 -14.83
CA THR A 407 -21.70 1.44 -15.11
C THR A 407 -21.91 1.88 -16.56
N SER A 408 -22.41 0.99 -17.43
CA SER A 408 -22.50 1.23 -18.88
C SER A 408 -21.16 1.58 -19.51
N SER A 409 -20.09 0.94 -19.04
CA SER A 409 -18.71 1.13 -19.51
C SER A 409 -18.23 -0.08 -20.34
N ASN A 410 -16.98 0.01 -20.84
CA ASN A 410 -16.27 -1.09 -21.50
C ASN A 410 -14.84 -1.16 -20.96
N ALA A 411 -14.73 -1.28 -19.64
CA ALA A 411 -13.46 -1.32 -18.96
C ALA A 411 -12.85 -2.73 -18.96
N GLU A 412 -11.54 -2.80 -19.07
CA GLU A 412 -10.75 -4.03 -19.01
C GLU A 412 -10.21 -4.25 -17.58
N PRO A 413 -9.95 -5.52 -17.17
CA PRO A 413 -9.33 -5.79 -15.88
C PRO A 413 -7.92 -5.22 -15.82
N ILE A 414 -7.54 -4.72 -14.66
CA ILE A 414 -6.29 -3.99 -14.43
C ILE A 414 -5.32 -4.75 -13.51
N ALA A 415 -4.03 -4.41 -13.63
CA ALA A 415 -2.99 -4.81 -12.69
C ALA A 415 -2.48 -3.61 -11.91
N ILE A 416 -2.18 -3.78 -10.64
CA ILE A 416 -1.71 -2.71 -9.76
C ILE A 416 -0.39 -3.03 -9.07
N GLY A 417 0.27 -1.99 -8.56
CA GLY A 417 1.44 -2.12 -7.69
C GLY A 417 1.10 -2.21 -6.20
N GLY A 418 -0.18 -2.11 -5.83
CA GLY A 418 -0.66 -2.23 -4.47
C GLY A 418 -0.70 -3.67 -3.95
N ALA A 419 -1.20 -3.84 -2.73
CA ALA A 419 -1.43 -5.14 -2.12
C ALA A 419 -2.67 -5.05 -1.24
N THR A 420 -3.58 -6.01 -1.39
CA THR A 420 -4.80 -6.13 -0.60
C THR A 420 -4.92 -7.52 0.00
N TYR A 421 -5.92 -7.75 0.84
CA TYR A 421 -6.22 -9.08 1.36
C TYR A 421 -6.56 -10.13 0.29
N ALA A 422 -6.92 -9.73 -0.93
CA ALA A 422 -7.13 -10.68 -2.02
C ALA A 422 -5.90 -11.59 -2.22
N ARG A 423 -4.70 -11.06 -2.02
CA ARG A 423 -3.43 -11.80 -2.13
C ARG A 423 -3.27 -12.94 -1.11
N ALA A 424 -3.99 -12.88 -0.01
CA ALA A 424 -3.91 -13.91 1.02
C ALA A 424 -4.62 -15.22 0.64
N PHE A 425 -5.45 -15.19 -0.41
CA PHE A 425 -6.28 -16.33 -0.83
C PHE A 425 -5.99 -16.71 -2.28
N ASP A 426 -6.06 -18.00 -2.58
CA ASP A 426 -6.02 -18.47 -3.95
C ASP A 426 -7.33 -18.11 -4.66
N ASN A 427 -7.25 -17.78 -5.97
CA ASN A 427 -8.42 -17.45 -6.80
C ASN A 427 -9.30 -16.32 -6.22
N PHE A 428 -8.65 -15.30 -5.68
CA PHE A 428 -9.25 -14.05 -5.27
C PHE A 428 -8.72 -12.90 -6.11
N VAL A 429 -9.52 -11.86 -6.27
CA VAL A 429 -9.18 -10.62 -6.96
C VAL A 429 -9.63 -9.42 -6.12
N SER A 430 -9.12 -8.22 -6.40
CA SER A 430 -9.69 -7.02 -5.82
C SER A 430 -10.75 -6.43 -6.75
N PHE A 431 -11.84 -5.91 -6.18
CA PHE A 431 -13.02 -5.49 -6.92
C PHE A 431 -13.72 -4.31 -6.26
N GLY A 432 -13.21 -3.11 -6.51
CA GLY A 432 -13.74 -1.85 -5.95
C GLY A 432 -13.13 -1.53 -4.57
N ALA A 433 -13.48 -0.43 -3.94
CA ALA A 433 -14.59 0.46 -4.27
C ALA A 433 -14.20 1.76 -5.00
N ASN A 434 -12.92 2.06 -5.24
CA ASN A 434 -12.52 3.27 -5.94
C ASN A 434 -12.96 3.22 -7.41
N LEU A 435 -13.56 4.31 -7.89
CA LEU A 435 -13.89 4.45 -9.31
C LEU A 435 -12.71 5.05 -10.08
N PRO A 436 -12.51 4.68 -11.37
CA PRO A 436 -11.32 5.07 -12.13
C PRO A 436 -11.02 6.57 -12.20
N ASP A 437 -12.08 7.41 -12.18
CA ASP A 437 -11.95 8.86 -12.30
C ASP A 437 -11.97 9.59 -10.93
N GLN A 438 -11.95 8.86 -9.83
CA GLN A 438 -11.92 9.44 -8.50
C GLN A 438 -10.49 9.63 -8.01
N LYS A 439 -10.28 10.74 -7.29
CA LYS A 439 -9.04 10.92 -6.55
C LYS A 439 -8.95 9.85 -5.47
N ASP A 440 -7.83 9.17 -5.41
CA ASP A 440 -7.52 8.27 -4.30
C ASP A 440 -7.46 9.07 -2.99
N MET A 441 -8.35 8.71 -2.06
CA MET A 441 -8.46 9.32 -0.73
C MET A 441 -7.99 8.39 0.39
N CYS A 442 -7.55 7.16 0.07
CA CYS A 442 -7.02 6.22 1.05
C CYS A 442 -5.82 6.84 1.79
N HIS A 443 -5.82 6.76 3.11
CA HIS A 443 -4.78 7.30 3.99
C HIS A 443 -4.60 8.84 3.96
N GLN A 444 -5.44 9.58 3.24
CA GLN A 444 -5.36 11.04 3.16
C GLN A 444 -6.15 11.72 4.29
N THR A 445 -5.75 12.95 4.60
CA THR A 445 -6.59 13.87 5.40
C THR A 445 -7.90 14.16 4.64
N ASP A 446 -8.99 14.30 5.36
CA ASP A 446 -10.33 14.47 4.77
C ASP A 446 -10.76 13.30 3.87
N GLU A 447 -10.35 12.08 4.22
CA GLU A 447 -10.85 10.87 3.60
C GLU A 447 -12.38 10.85 3.59
N PHE A 448 -12.96 10.46 2.45
CA PHE A 448 -14.41 10.37 2.27
C PHE A 448 -14.78 9.28 1.27
N ILE A 449 -16.01 8.80 1.39
CA ILE A 449 -16.72 8.11 0.31
C ILE A 449 -17.93 8.95 -0.13
N SER A 450 -18.16 9.10 -1.45
CA SER A 450 -19.42 9.70 -1.87
C SER A 450 -20.57 8.72 -1.72
N ILE A 451 -21.76 9.23 -1.39
CA ILE A 451 -22.97 8.40 -1.26
C ILE A 451 -23.26 7.71 -2.60
N ASP A 452 -23.08 8.39 -3.73
CA ASP A 452 -23.25 7.79 -5.06
C ASP A 452 -22.28 6.64 -5.30
N ASN A 453 -21.00 6.78 -4.91
CA ASN A 453 -20.02 5.69 -5.02
C ASN A 453 -20.39 4.51 -4.11
N LEU A 454 -20.74 4.78 -2.86
CA LEU A 454 -21.18 3.76 -1.91
C LEU A 454 -22.37 2.96 -2.45
N MET A 455 -23.36 3.66 -3.02
CA MET A 455 -24.55 3.06 -3.61
C MET A 455 -24.29 2.34 -4.93
N LEU A 456 -23.33 2.82 -5.72
CA LEU A 456 -22.87 2.15 -6.93
C LEU A 456 -22.15 0.84 -6.60
N SER A 457 -21.23 0.89 -5.66
CA SER A 457 -20.50 -0.30 -5.15
C SER A 457 -21.46 -1.34 -4.60
N TYR A 458 -22.42 -0.94 -3.78
CA TYR A 458 -23.49 -1.81 -3.31
C TYR A 458 -24.22 -2.51 -4.47
N LYS A 459 -24.61 -1.77 -5.53
CA LYS A 459 -25.33 -2.35 -6.70
C LYS A 459 -24.46 -3.34 -7.47
N ILE A 460 -23.17 -3.03 -7.62
CA ILE A 460 -22.19 -3.91 -8.27
C ILE A 460 -22.05 -5.19 -7.44
N TYR A 461 -21.86 -5.08 -6.12
CA TYR A 461 -21.71 -6.24 -5.24
C TYR A 461 -22.96 -7.12 -5.16
N CYS A 462 -24.17 -6.55 -5.21
CA CYS A 462 -25.39 -7.33 -5.31
C CYS A 462 -25.39 -8.26 -6.54
N LYS A 463 -25.04 -7.72 -7.71
CA LYS A 463 -24.94 -8.54 -8.93
C LYS A 463 -23.81 -9.56 -8.85
N ALA A 464 -22.65 -9.16 -8.37
CA ALA A 464 -21.49 -10.04 -8.25
C ALA A 464 -21.76 -11.23 -7.33
N ILE A 465 -22.31 -11.00 -6.14
CA ILE A 465 -22.66 -12.04 -5.17
C ILE A 465 -23.73 -12.97 -5.78
N TYR A 466 -24.74 -12.41 -6.43
CA TYR A 466 -25.81 -13.23 -7.05
C TYR A 466 -25.27 -14.12 -8.16
N GLU A 467 -24.48 -13.59 -9.10
CA GLU A 467 -23.91 -14.39 -10.21
C GLU A 467 -22.98 -15.50 -9.69
N LEU A 468 -22.11 -15.18 -8.72
CA LEU A 468 -21.23 -16.19 -8.12
C LEU A 468 -22.01 -17.29 -7.36
N LEU A 469 -23.19 -16.97 -6.81
CA LEU A 469 -24.06 -17.94 -6.16
C LEU A 469 -24.76 -18.86 -7.15
N MET A 470 -25.16 -18.32 -8.31
CA MET A 470 -26.01 -19.05 -9.27
C MET A 470 -25.24 -20.02 -10.18
N GLU A 471 -23.92 -19.84 -10.31
CA GLU A 471 -23.10 -20.80 -11.04
C GLU A 471 -22.96 -22.14 -10.30
#